data_d24a0bd59934483a4aca0d21a946538e
#
_entry.id   d24a0bd59934483a4aca0d21a946538e
#
_cell.length_a   1.000
_cell.length_b   1.000
_cell.length_c   1.000
_cell.angle_alpha   90.00
_cell.angle_beta   90.00
_cell.angle_gamma   90.00
#
_symmetry.space_group_name_H-M   'P 1'
#
loop_
_entity.id
_entity.type
_entity.pdbx_description
1 polymer ?
#
loop_
_entity_poly.entity_id
_entity_poly.type
_entity_poly.pdbx_seq_one_letter_code
_entity_poly.pdbx_strand_id
1 'polypeptide(L)'
;RRRQEAFNKEIPDIQEVAMLMDAFHSDPFWEELGGRCLSCTACASACPTCYCFDIRDVRTPDGKHGSRERVWDCCTNPQFAVVAGGHNFRPDGRNRVRHRMYHKLNGFLATHDRMLCVGCGRCVRACKANINPIEVLKFFERKGADDAE
;
A
#
# COMPACT_ATOMS: atom_id res chain seq x y z
N ARG A 1 -28.97 4.27 10.10
CA ARG A 1 -28.54 5.70 10.11
C ARG A 1 -27.05 5.86 10.35
N ARG A 2 -26.45 5.32 11.43
CA ARG A 2 -24.99 5.43 11.71
C ARG A 2 -24.08 4.85 10.61
N ARG A 3 -24.55 3.94 9.77
CA ARG A 3 -23.78 3.40 8.64
C ARG A 3 -23.69 4.39 7.47
N GLN A 4 -24.73 5.14 7.18
CA GLN A 4 -24.75 6.13 6.09
C GLN A 4 -23.90 7.36 6.40
N GLU A 5 -23.92 7.84 7.65
CA GLU A 5 -23.11 8.99 8.08
C GLU A 5 -21.60 8.73 8.02
N ALA A 6 -21.18 7.44 8.17
CA ALA A 6 -19.78 7.05 8.02
C ALA A 6 -19.29 7.03 6.57
N PHE A 7 -20.22 7.00 5.58
CA PHE A 7 -19.91 7.01 4.14
C PHE A 7 -19.93 8.41 3.50
N ASN A 8 -20.38 9.44 4.21
CA ASN A 8 -20.48 10.82 3.72
C ASN A 8 -19.16 11.60 3.79
N LYS A 9 -18.00 10.93 3.77
CA LYS A 9 -16.75 11.65 3.53
C LYS A 9 -16.61 11.82 2.03
N GLU A 10 -16.60 13.06 1.58
CA GLU A 10 -16.25 13.40 0.22
C GLU A 10 -14.88 12.79 -0.10
N ILE A 11 -14.87 11.95 -1.10
CA ILE A 11 -13.64 11.36 -1.63
C ILE A 11 -13.29 12.19 -2.85
N PRO A 12 -12.06 12.70 -2.96
CA PRO A 12 -11.60 13.44 -4.13
C PRO A 12 -11.77 12.64 -5.43
N ASP A 13 -11.76 13.34 -6.57
CA ASP A 13 -11.70 12.67 -7.86
C ASP A 13 -10.46 11.77 -7.92
N ILE A 14 -10.72 10.49 -8.17
CA ILE A 14 -9.69 9.45 -8.07
C ILE A 14 -8.67 9.58 -9.19
N GLN A 15 -9.10 9.96 -10.39
CA GLN A 15 -8.21 10.08 -11.54
C GLN A 15 -7.30 11.31 -11.38
N GLU A 16 -7.86 12.43 -10.92
CA GLU A 16 -7.10 13.62 -10.61
C GLU A 16 -6.05 13.35 -9.52
N VAL A 17 -6.45 12.76 -8.40
CA VAL A 17 -5.51 12.43 -7.32
C VAL A 17 -4.45 11.42 -7.74
N ALA A 18 -4.77 10.48 -8.64
CA ALA A 18 -3.77 9.55 -9.17
C ALA A 18 -2.70 10.28 -9.99
N MET A 19 -3.09 11.23 -10.85
CA MET A 19 -2.14 12.07 -11.59
C MET A 19 -1.28 12.91 -10.65
N LEU A 20 -1.88 13.49 -9.62
CA LEU A 20 -1.14 14.25 -8.60
C LEU A 20 -0.16 13.36 -7.82
N MET A 21 -0.55 12.14 -7.48
CA MET A 21 0.36 11.18 -6.85
C MET A 21 1.59 10.89 -7.73
N ASP A 22 1.42 10.81 -9.04
CA ASP A 22 2.52 10.61 -9.99
C ASP A 22 3.40 11.86 -10.12
N ALA A 23 2.81 13.04 -10.24
CA ALA A 23 3.52 14.32 -10.27
C ALA A 23 4.38 14.53 -9.01
N PHE A 24 3.82 14.20 -7.84
CA PHE A 24 4.48 14.32 -6.54
C PHE A 24 5.08 13.00 -6.02
N HIS A 25 5.54 12.14 -6.91
CA HIS A 25 6.13 10.84 -6.56
C HIS A 25 7.29 10.95 -5.57
N SER A 26 8.07 12.03 -5.61
CA SER A 26 9.23 12.27 -4.76
C SER A 26 8.96 13.22 -3.58
N ASP A 27 7.70 13.59 -3.34
CA ASP A 27 7.33 14.53 -2.28
C ASP A 27 7.80 14.06 -0.89
N PRO A 28 8.30 14.99 -0.03
CA PRO A 28 8.72 14.71 1.35
C PRO A 28 7.65 14.06 2.22
N PHE A 29 6.36 14.22 1.88
CA PHE A 29 5.25 13.55 2.54
C PHE A 29 5.43 12.03 2.63
N TRP A 30 5.99 11.42 1.59
CA TRP A 30 6.27 9.98 1.61
C TRP A 30 7.34 9.59 2.62
N GLU A 31 8.30 10.50 2.89
CA GLU A 31 9.33 10.32 3.91
C GLU A 31 8.73 10.35 5.31
N GLU A 32 7.84 11.33 5.57
CA GLU A 32 7.09 11.44 6.82
C GLU A 32 6.27 10.17 7.09
N LEU A 33 5.48 9.72 6.11
CA LEU A 33 4.71 8.49 6.24
C LEU A 33 5.59 7.26 6.45
N GLY A 34 6.71 7.20 5.74
CA GLY A 34 7.70 6.12 5.87
C GLY A 34 8.33 6.05 7.25
N GLY A 35 8.65 7.21 7.83
CA GLY A 35 9.18 7.33 9.19
C GLY A 35 8.18 6.91 10.28
N ARG A 36 6.87 7.14 10.04
CA ARG A 36 5.80 6.67 10.93
C ARG A 36 5.53 5.17 10.83
N CYS A 37 5.79 4.57 9.68
CA CYS A 37 5.42 3.20 9.38
C CYS A 37 6.28 2.18 10.13
N LEU A 38 5.67 1.35 10.96
CA LEU A 38 6.34 0.27 11.69
C LEU A 38 6.68 -0.95 10.83
N SER A 39 6.34 -0.97 9.56
CA SER A 39 6.51 -2.11 8.64
C SER A 39 5.94 -3.44 9.20
N CYS A 40 4.94 -3.36 10.06
CA CYS A 40 4.36 -4.50 10.81
C CYS A 40 3.40 -5.36 10.00
N THR A 41 3.15 -5.05 8.73
CA THR A 41 2.27 -5.76 7.78
C THR A 41 0.77 -5.80 8.11
N ALA A 42 0.34 -5.40 9.31
CA ALA A 42 -1.04 -5.49 9.78
C ALA A 42 -2.09 -4.86 8.83
N CYS A 43 -1.73 -3.77 8.15
CA CYS A 43 -2.58 -3.12 7.16
C CYS A 43 -2.83 -3.97 5.91
N ALA A 44 -1.88 -4.82 5.52
CA ALA A 44 -2.03 -5.73 4.38
C ALA A 44 -2.80 -6.99 4.79
N SER A 45 -2.50 -7.55 5.96
CA SER A 45 -3.21 -8.72 6.50
C SER A 45 -4.69 -8.46 6.72
N ALA A 46 -5.07 -7.22 7.11
CA ALA A 46 -6.47 -6.83 7.30
C ALA A 46 -7.19 -6.46 5.98
N CYS A 47 -6.47 -6.28 4.87
CA CYS A 47 -7.02 -5.75 3.63
C CYS A 47 -7.60 -6.85 2.74
N PRO A 48 -8.91 -6.79 2.37
CA PRO A 48 -9.54 -7.83 1.57
C PRO A 48 -9.06 -7.87 0.11
N THR A 49 -8.39 -6.81 -0.35
CA THR A 49 -7.86 -6.70 -1.72
C THR A 49 -6.33 -6.80 -1.78
N CYS A 50 -5.64 -7.16 -0.70
CA CYS A 50 -4.24 -7.51 -0.75
C CYS A 50 -4.07 -8.96 -1.22
N TYR A 51 -3.13 -9.18 -2.15
CA TYR A 51 -2.90 -10.48 -2.78
C TYR A 51 -1.40 -10.84 -2.89
N CYS A 52 -0.54 -10.07 -2.23
CA CYS A 52 0.90 -10.34 -2.22
C CYS A 52 1.19 -11.65 -1.48
N PHE A 53 2.11 -12.44 -2.02
CA PHE A 53 2.56 -13.70 -1.46
C PHE A 53 4.04 -13.91 -1.75
N ASP A 54 4.66 -14.80 -1.01
CA ASP A 54 5.98 -15.35 -1.25
C ASP A 54 5.86 -16.83 -1.63
N ILE A 55 6.88 -17.35 -2.30
CA ILE A 55 7.02 -18.77 -2.66
C ILE A 55 8.16 -19.37 -1.85
N ARG A 56 7.87 -20.44 -1.12
CA ARG A 56 8.85 -21.19 -0.34
C ARG A 56 8.95 -22.62 -0.83
N ASP A 57 10.18 -23.05 -1.10
CA ASP A 57 10.46 -24.44 -1.40
C ASP A 57 10.85 -25.17 -0.09
N VAL A 58 10.01 -26.11 0.31
CA VAL A 58 10.22 -26.96 1.48
C VAL A 58 10.72 -28.33 0.98
N ARG A 59 11.87 -28.77 1.46
CA ARG A 59 12.45 -30.07 1.11
C ARG A 59 12.39 -31.01 2.30
N THR A 60 12.15 -32.30 2.03
CA THR A 60 12.33 -33.35 3.03
C THR A 60 13.81 -33.51 3.39
N PRO A 61 14.13 -33.96 4.62
CA PRO A 61 15.53 -34.13 5.04
C PRO A 61 16.34 -35.11 4.18
N ASP A 62 15.66 -36.07 3.55
CA ASP A 62 16.30 -37.05 2.63
C ASP A 62 16.51 -36.48 1.21
N GLY A 63 16.03 -35.28 0.93
CA GLY A 63 16.15 -34.60 -0.36
C GLY A 63 15.38 -35.23 -1.52
N LYS A 64 14.59 -36.29 -1.27
CA LYS A 64 13.86 -37.00 -2.34
C LYS A 64 12.53 -36.38 -2.70
N HIS A 65 11.94 -35.64 -1.79
CA HIS A 65 10.65 -34.99 -1.96
C HIS A 65 10.72 -33.52 -1.59
N GLY A 66 9.82 -32.72 -2.15
CA GLY A 66 9.68 -31.35 -1.81
C GLY A 66 8.29 -30.81 -2.19
N SER A 67 7.88 -29.74 -1.53
CA SER A 67 6.68 -28.99 -1.87
C SER A 67 7.06 -27.55 -2.14
N ARG A 68 6.29 -26.89 -3.03
CA ARG A 68 6.34 -25.46 -3.23
C ARG A 68 5.10 -24.85 -2.61
N GLU A 69 5.32 -23.99 -1.64
CA GLU A 69 4.25 -23.40 -0.84
C GLU A 69 4.10 -21.93 -1.15
N ARG A 70 2.84 -21.49 -1.28
CA ARG A 70 2.52 -20.07 -1.32
C ARG A 70 2.20 -19.62 0.09
N VAL A 71 2.98 -18.67 0.60
CA VAL A 71 2.78 -18.09 1.93
C VAL A 71 2.37 -16.61 1.81
N TRP A 72 1.54 -16.16 2.72
CA TRP A 72 1.14 -14.76 2.74
C TRP A 72 2.33 -13.85 2.98
N ASP A 73 2.46 -12.81 2.17
CA ASP A 73 3.44 -11.74 2.37
C ASP A 73 2.85 -10.41 1.96
N CYS A 74 3.58 -9.32 2.10
CA CYS A 74 3.09 -8.03 1.69
C CYS A 74 4.17 -7.00 1.38
N CYS A 75 3.79 -6.02 0.56
CA CYS A 75 4.66 -4.95 0.08
C CYS A 75 5.24 -4.05 1.19
N THR A 76 4.73 -4.09 2.42
CA THR A 76 5.28 -3.35 3.57
C THR A 76 6.26 -4.17 4.41
N ASN A 77 6.38 -5.48 4.13
CA ASN A 77 7.44 -6.30 4.72
C ASN A 77 8.81 -5.86 4.17
N PRO A 78 9.82 -5.57 5.03
CA PRO A 78 11.14 -5.17 4.58
C PRO A 78 11.84 -6.19 3.68
N GLN A 79 11.53 -7.48 3.81
CA GLN A 79 12.15 -8.55 3.03
C GLN A 79 11.43 -8.84 1.71
N PHE A 80 10.21 -8.36 1.52
CA PHE A 80 9.38 -8.68 0.35
C PHE A 80 10.00 -8.32 -1.01
N ALA A 81 10.83 -7.27 -1.04
CA ALA A 81 11.46 -6.78 -2.27
C ALA A 81 12.94 -7.18 -2.38
N VAL A 82 13.40 -8.09 -1.53
CA VAL A 82 14.75 -8.65 -1.60
C VAL A 82 14.79 -9.72 -2.68
N VAL A 83 15.77 -9.63 -3.56
CA VAL A 83 15.99 -10.62 -4.64
C VAL A 83 17.28 -11.39 -4.41
N ALA A 84 17.51 -12.43 -5.23
CA ALA A 84 18.75 -13.17 -5.23
C ALA A 84 19.97 -12.23 -5.32
N GLY A 85 20.96 -12.44 -4.49
CA GLY A 85 22.11 -11.54 -4.33
C GLY A 85 21.94 -10.44 -3.28
N GLY A 86 20.80 -10.40 -2.58
CA GLY A 86 20.58 -9.52 -1.43
C GLY A 86 20.17 -8.09 -1.76
N HIS A 87 19.99 -7.75 -3.04
CA HIS A 87 19.51 -6.43 -3.42
C HIS A 87 18.04 -6.26 -3.02
N ASN A 88 17.70 -5.10 -2.43
CA ASN A 88 16.35 -4.75 -2.03
C ASN A 88 15.85 -3.52 -2.81
N PHE A 89 14.84 -3.69 -3.64
CA PHE A 89 14.24 -2.60 -4.43
C PHE A 89 13.46 -1.59 -3.59
N ARG A 90 13.12 -1.91 -2.34
CA ARG A 90 12.36 -1.05 -1.40
C ARG A 90 12.95 -1.11 0.02
N PRO A 91 14.22 -0.65 0.18
CA PRO A 91 14.95 -0.84 1.44
C PRO A 91 14.38 -0.01 2.60
N ASP A 92 13.81 1.15 2.32
CA ASP A 92 13.33 2.09 3.33
C ASP A 92 11.80 2.11 3.48
N GLY A 93 11.31 2.66 4.59
CA GLY A 93 9.89 2.78 4.91
C GLY A 93 9.13 3.66 3.91
N ARG A 94 9.76 4.73 3.41
CA ARG A 94 9.21 5.63 2.39
C ARG A 94 8.80 4.84 1.14
N ASN A 95 9.72 4.08 0.58
CA ASN A 95 9.46 3.30 -0.64
C ASN A 95 8.38 2.24 -0.43
N ARG A 96 8.36 1.57 0.72
CA ARG A 96 7.35 0.55 1.04
C ARG A 96 5.96 1.14 1.22
N VAL A 97 5.83 2.24 1.98
CA VAL A 97 4.53 2.89 2.19
C VAL A 97 4.01 3.50 0.89
N ARG A 98 4.86 4.22 0.15
CA ARG A 98 4.50 4.76 -1.16
C ARG A 98 3.99 3.66 -2.09
N HIS A 99 4.74 2.58 -2.26
CA HIS A 99 4.32 1.44 -3.09
C HIS A 99 2.96 0.87 -2.67
N ARG A 100 2.72 0.74 -1.36
CA ARG A 100 1.41 0.31 -0.86
C ARG A 100 0.29 1.26 -1.26
N MET A 101 0.50 2.57 -1.11
CA MET A 101 -0.52 3.56 -1.46
C MET A 101 -0.78 3.59 -2.96
N TYR A 102 0.27 3.56 -3.78
CA TYR A 102 0.15 3.42 -5.23
C TYR A 102 -0.65 2.18 -5.61
N HIS A 103 -0.35 1.03 -5.04
CA HIS A 103 -1.07 -0.22 -5.30
C HIS A 103 -2.56 -0.13 -4.98
N LYS A 104 -2.95 0.70 -4.00
CA LYS A 104 -4.34 0.84 -3.58
C LYS A 104 -5.10 1.94 -4.30
N LEU A 105 -4.44 3.01 -4.66
CA LEU A 105 -5.10 4.25 -5.07
C LEU A 105 -4.86 4.58 -6.55
N ASN A 106 -3.73 4.19 -7.13
CA ASN A 106 -3.33 4.56 -8.50
C ASN A 106 -3.15 3.34 -9.41
N GLY A 107 -2.37 2.35 -9.00
CA GLY A 107 -1.81 1.32 -9.90
C GLY A 107 -2.81 0.44 -10.67
N PHE A 108 -4.09 0.47 -10.35
CA PHE A 108 -5.14 -0.26 -11.07
C PHE A 108 -6.02 0.63 -11.95
N LEU A 109 -5.88 1.95 -11.85
CA LEU A 109 -6.70 2.88 -12.62
C LEU A 109 -6.46 2.73 -14.13
N ALA A 110 -5.20 2.72 -14.56
CA ALA A 110 -4.84 2.62 -15.97
C ALA A 110 -5.30 1.32 -16.63
N THR A 111 -5.40 0.22 -15.90
CA THR A 111 -5.70 -1.10 -16.46
C THR A 111 -7.13 -1.56 -16.19
N HIS A 112 -7.77 -1.07 -15.15
CA HIS A 112 -9.06 -1.57 -14.69
C HIS A 112 -10.10 -0.47 -14.43
N ASP A 113 -9.75 0.79 -14.66
CA ASP A 113 -10.59 1.98 -14.40
C ASP A 113 -11.22 1.98 -13.00
N ARG A 114 -10.45 1.50 -12.02
CA ARG A 114 -10.89 1.44 -10.61
C ARG A 114 -9.72 1.36 -9.65
N MET A 115 -9.91 1.89 -8.46
CA MET A 115 -8.97 1.66 -7.36
C MET A 115 -9.05 0.23 -6.82
N LEU A 116 -7.93 -0.28 -6.33
CA LEU A 116 -7.92 -1.52 -5.55
C LEU A 116 -8.42 -1.32 -4.10
N CYS A 117 -8.54 -0.09 -3.65
CA CYS A 117 -9.10 0.25 -2.34
C CYS A 117 -10.62 0.28 -2.38
N VAL A 118 -11.27 -0.58 -1.59
CA VAL A 118 -12.74 -0.64 -1.47
C VAL A 118 -13.29 0.19 -0.29
N GLY A 119 -12.50 1.08 0.29
CA GLY A 119 -12.93 2.01 1.35
C GLY A 119 -13.35 1.37 2.69
N CYS A 120 -13.09 0.09 2.94
CA CYS A 120 -13.62 -0.64 4.08
C CYS A 120 -13.05 -0.24 5.46
N GLY A 121 -11.98 0.55 5.53
CA GLY A 121 -11.35 1.07 6.75
C GLY A 121 -10.63 0.05 7.64
N ARG A 122 -10.54 -1.23 7.25
CA ARG A 122 -9.91 -2.27 8.07
C ARG A 122 -8.42 -1.97 8.31
N CYS A 123 -7.71 -1.51 7.28
CA CYS A 123 -6.29 -1.17 7.38
C CYS A 123 -6.04 0.00 8.34
N VAL A 124 -6.95 0.98 8.41
CA VAL A 124 -6.86 2.11 9.34
C VAL A 124 -6.99 1.63 10.77
N ARG A 125 -7.98 0.77 11.05
CA ARG A 125 -8.18 0.18 12.39
C ARG A 125 -7.03 -0.71 12.84
N ALA A 126 -6.38 -1.40 11.89
CA ALA A 126 -5.23 -2.27 12.17
C ALA A 126 -3.91 -1.50 12.32
N CYS A 127 -3.82 -0.26 11.82
CA CYS A 127 -2.58 0.50 11.79
C CYS A 127 -2.30 1.19 13.12
N LYS A 128 -1.23 0.78 13.80
CA LYS A 128 -0.77 1.41 15.05
C LYS A 128 -0.12 2.79 14.83
N ALA A 129 0.32 3.08 13.61
CA ALA A 129 0.87 4.38 13.21
C ALA A 129 -0.20 5.34 12.65
N ASN A 130 -1.48 4.97 12.69
CA ASN A 130 -2.62 5.74 12.18
C ASN A 130 -2.47 6.21 10.73
N ILE A 131 -1.82 5.43 9.87
CA ILE A 131 -1.70 5.76 8.45
C ILE A 131 -3.02 5.42 7.75
N ASN A 132 -3.66 6.45 7.16
CA ASN A 132 -4.97 6.35 6.54
C ASN A 132 -4.90 6.69 5.04
N PRO A 133 -5.32 5.79 4.13
CA PRO A 133 -5.35 6.09 2.69
C PRO A 133 -6.17 7.33 2.31
N ILE A 134 -7.23 7.66 3.07
CA ILE A 134 -8.03 8.88 2.80
C ILE A 134 -7.21 10.16 3.10
N GLU A 135 -6.34 10.14 4.10
CA GLU A 135 -5.45 11.27 4.37
C GLU A 135 -4.46 11.49 3.24
N VAL A 136 -3.97 10.40 2.63
CA VAL A 136 -3.11 10.45 1.46
C VAL A 136 -3.83 11.11 0.28
N LEU A 137 -5.07 10.68 -0.03
CA LEU A 137 -5.89 11.29 -1.08
C LEU A 137 -6.09 12.79 -0.84
N LYS A 138 -6.51 13.17 0.37
CA LYS A 138 -6.74 14.58 0.73
C LYS A 138 -5.46 15.43 0.77
N PHE A 139 -4.32 14.83 1.04
CA PHE A 139 -3.04 15.54 0.96
C PHE A 139 -2.75 15.93 -0.49
N PHE A 140 -2.86 15.01 -1.44
CA PHE A 140 -2.57 15.29 -2.85
C PHE A 140 -3.63 16.20 -3.49
N GLU A 141 -4.90 16.07 -3.14
CA GLU A 141 -5.95 17.00 -3.57
C GLU A 141 -5.60 18.45 -3.19
N ARG A 142 -5.23 18.69 -1.93
CA ARG A 142 -4.82 20.04 -1.47
C ARG A 142 -3.56 20.52 -2.17
N LYS A 143 -2.58 19.64 -2.34
CA LYS A 143 -1.33 19.94 -3.00
C LYS A 143 -1.56 20.41 -4.46
N GLY A 144 -2.45 19.73 -5.17
CA GLY A 144 -2.83 20.13 -6.53
C GLY A 144 -3.53 21.50 -6.60
N ALA A 145 -4.34 21.81 -5.59
CA ALA A 145 -4.98 23.13 -5.50
C ALA A 145 -3.96 24.26 -5.25
N ASP A 146 -2.99 24.02 -4.35
CA ASP A 146 -1.94 25.00 -4.02
C ASP A 146 -0.99 25.28 -5.21
N ASP A 147 -0.73 24.29 -6.07
CA ASP A 147 0.14 24.46 -7.25
C ASP A 147 -0.61 25.06 -8.46
N ALA A 148 -1.93 25.20 -8.40
CA ALA A 148 -2.76 25.79 -9.45
C ALA A 148 -2.97 27.30 -9.27
N GLU A 149 -2.59 27.92 -8.14
CA GLU A 149 -2.60 29.35 -7.85
C GLU A 149 -1.26 30.01 -8.22
#